data_c2b9840d4912ed086cf2e6b97347cd4e
#
_entry.id   c2b9840d4912ed086cf2e6b97347cd4e
#
_cell.length_a   1.000
_cell.length_b   1.000
_cell.length_c   1.000
_cell.angle_alpha   90.00
_cell.angle_beta   90.00
_cell.angle_gamma   90.00
#
_symmetry.space_group_name_H-M   'P 1'
#
loop_
_entity.id
_entity.type
_entity.pdbx_description
1 polymer ?
#
loop_
_entity_poly.entity_id
_entity_poly.type
_entity_poly.pdbx_seq_one_letter_code
_entity_poly.pdbx_strand_id
1 'polypeptide(L)'
;YQGIIVAEPTNNLAVTCPRVIASGSIRFHGTSGHSSENSALKNSAIHKQARWSFNALETARKYENKKYESLEGLAFNIGSVSGGIKPNIIAQSAETKFGFRPLPGQDPFEIFTELNAKSVKGQFDFTTGFIAPSLPAKNNSHRLKALAGKLKLELSKPVNFWTEAALFNEAGYDAIVFGP
;
A
#
# COMPACT_ATOMS: atom_id res chain seq x y z
N TYR A 1 -21.70 -14.20 -19.64
CA TYR A 1 -20.88 -14.90 -18.64
C TYR A 1 -21.50 -14.69 -17.27
N GLN A 2 -21.61 -15.78 -16.46
CA GLN A 2 -22.23 -15.71 -15.13
C GLN A 2 -21.22 -15.44 -14.01
N GLY A 3 -19.92 -15.51 -14.29
CA GLY A 3 -18.83 -15.24 -13.35
C GLY A 3 -17.46 -15.53 -13.93
N ILE A 4 -16.42 -15.07 -13.24
CA ILE A 4 -15.01 -15.26 -13.59
C ILE A 4 -14.34 -15.96 -12.40
N ILE A 5 -13.48 -16.94 -12.70
CA ILE A 5 -12.58 -17.56 -11.72
C ILE A 5 -11.16 -17.16 -12.10
N VAL A 6 -10.45 -16.52 -11.17
CA VAL A 6 -9.01 -16.24 -11.28
C VAL A 6 -8.26 -17.34 -10.55
N ALA A 7 -7.36 -18.02 -11.25
CA ALA A 7 -6.62 -19.16 -10.72
C ALA A 7 -5.42 -18.69 -9.88
N GLU A 8 -5.46 -18.97 -8.58
CA GLU A 8 -4.40 -18.72 -7.61
C GLU A 8 -4.34 -19.89 -6.62
N PRO A 9 -3.20 -20.15 -5.96
CA PRO A 9 -3.09 -21.23 -4.98
C PRO A 9 -3.83 -20.85 -3.69
N THR A 10 -5.07 -21.34 -3.57
CA THR A 10 -5.98 -21.05 -2.45
C THR A 10 -6.39 -22.29 -1.67
N ASN A 11 -5.68 -23.41 -1.85
CA ASN A 11 -6.02 -24.70 -1.24
C ASN A 11 -7.47 -25.12 -1.53
N ASN A 12 -7.96 -24.89 -2.73
CA ASN A 12 -9.34 -25.19 -3.16
C ASN A 12 -10.42 -24.48 -2.33
N LEU A 13 -10.12 -23.28 -1.80
CA LEU A 13 -11.09 -22.41 -1.16
C LEU A 13 -11.37 -21.19 -2.02
N ALA A 14 -12.63 -20.76 -2.10
CA ALA A 14 -12.99 -19.55 -2.86
C ALA A 14 -12.68 -18.30 -2.04
N VAL A 15 -11.74 -17.48 -2.53
CA VAL A 15 -11.38 -16.21 -1.92
C VAL A 15 -12.26 -15.09 -2.50
N THR A 16 -12.95 -14.40 -1.62
CA THR A 16 -13.84 -13.27 -1.95
C THR A 16 -13.42 -11.95 -1.30
N CYS A 17 -12.34 -11.95 -0.51
CA CYS A 17 -11.87 -10.77 0.21
C CYS A 17 -10.32 -10.76 0.34
N PRO A 18 -9.57 -10.42 -0.74
CA PRO A 18 -8.14 -10.15 -0.66
C PRO A 18 -7.87 -8.73 -0.15
N ARG A 19 -6.66 -8.49 0.39
CA ARG A 19 -6.22 -7.15 0.75
C ARG A 19 -6.00 -6.29 -0.50
N VAL A 20 -6.36 -5.00 -0.37
CA VAL A 20 -5.94 -3.95 -1.32
C VAL A 20 -4.42 -3.81 -1.30
N ILE A 21 -3.82 -3.36 -2.39
CA ILE A 21 -2.43 -2.94 -2.44
C ILE A 21 -2.36 -1.48 -2.90
N ALA A 22 -1.51 -0.70 -2.25
CA ALA A 22 -1.20 0.66 -2.64
C ALA A 22 0.31 0.88 -2.60
N SER A 23 0.82 1.67 -3.51
CA SER A 23 2.23 2.05 -3.57
C SER A 23 2.38 3.53 -3.85
N GLY A 24 3.54 4.07 -3.49
CA GLY A 24 3.89 5.45 -3.78
C GLY A 24 5.40 5.66 -3.77
N SER A 25 5.80 6.80 -4.30
CA SER A 25 7.16 7.30 -4.20
C SER A 25 7.16 8.73 -3.69
N ILE A 26 8.23 9.09 -3.01
CA ILE A 26 8.42 10.43 -2.49
C ILE A 26 9.86 10.87 -2.76
N ARG A 27 10.01 12.00 -3.42
CA ARG A 27 11.29 12.64 -3.69
C ARG A 27 11.47 13.85 -2.79
N PHE A 28 12.53 13.85 -2.02
CA PHE A 28 12.89 14.93 -1.10
C PHE A 28 13.88 15.86 -1.76
N HIS A 29 13.69 17.16 -1.54
CA HIS A 29 14.55 18.23 -2.04
C HIS A 29 15.43 18.78 -0.93
N GLY A 30 16.71 18.91 -1.24
CA GLY A 30 17.73 19.52 -0.39
C GLY A 30 18.46 20.66 -1.11
N THR A 31 19.39 21.25 -0.41
CA THR A 31 20.33 22.23 -0.98
C THR A 31 21.73 21.68 -0.82
N SER A 32 22.45 21.54 -1.93
CA SER A 32 23.82 21.04 -1.92
C SER A 32 24.76 22.04 -1.20
N GLY A 33 25.77 21.49 -0.53
CA GLY A 33 26.79 22.25 0.20
C GLY A 33 27.82 21.32 0.80
N HIS A 34 28.75 21.84 1.54
CA HIS A 34 29.76 21.05 2.25
C HIS A 34 29.21 20.61 3.62
N SER A 35 29.50 19.38 4.04
CA SER A 35 28.98 18.79 5.28
C SER A 35 29.44 19.53 6.57
N SER A 36 30.47 20.35 6.50
CA SER A 36 30.90 21.21 7.62
C SER A 36 29.97 22.38 7.90
N GLU A 37 29.01 22.65 7.02
CA GLU A 37 28.04 23.71 7.21
C GLU A 37 26.97 23.30 8.24
N ASN A 38 26.66 24.19 9.19
CA ASN A 38 25.58 23.97 10.17
C ASN A 38 24.19 23.77 9.51
N SER A 39 24.06 24.22 8.27
CA SER A 39 22.85 24.06 7.46
C SER A 39 22.56 22.61 7.05
N ALA A 40 23.54 21.69 7.14
CA ALA A 40 23.41 20.30 6.72
C ALA A 40 22.21 19.58 7.35
N LEU A 41 21.94 19.78 8.66
CA LEU A 41 20.81 19.16 9.34
C LEU A 41 19.46 19.57 8.76
N LYS A 42 19.34 20.81 8.26
CA LYS A 42 18.09 21.34 7.68
C LYS A 42 17.99 21.07 6.18
N ASN A 43 19.13 21.19 5.48
CA ASN A 43 19.16 21.25 4.02
C ASN A 43 19.28 19.88 3.33
N SER A 44 19.79 18.85 4.03
CA SER A 44 19.99 17.52 3.44
C SER A 44 18.67 16.83 3.10
N ALA A 45 18.52 16.44 1.84
CA ALA A 45 17.38 15.64 1.38
C ALA A 45 17.32 14.28 2.09
N ILE A 46 18.49 13.66 2.38
CA ILE A 46 18.55 12.38 3.14
C ILE A 46 18.04 12.58 4.57
N HIS A 47 18.34 13.69 5.24
CA HIS A 47 17.81 13.93 6.59
C HIS A 47 16.29 14.12 6.59
N LYS A 48 15.74 14.78 5.57
CA LYS A 48 14.29 14.91 5.38
C LYS A 48 13.64 13.55 5.12
N GLN A 49 14.27 12.73 4.26
CA GLN A 49 13.86 11.36 3.95
C GLN A 49 13.88 10.47 5.21
N ALA A 50 14.94 10.50 6.00
CA ALA A 50 15.06 9.72 7.23
C ALA A 50 13.95 10.08 8.24
N ARG A 51 13.66 11.38 8.40
CA ARG A 51 12.59 11.88 9.26
C ARG A 51 11.21 11.42 8.77
N TRP A 52 10.97 11.49 7.46
CA TRP A 52 9.73 10.99 6.87
C TRP A 52 9.59 9.49 7.12
N SER A 53 10.63 8.71 6.86
CA SER A 53 10.61 7.25 7.06
C SER A 53 10.28 6.90 8.51
N PHE A 54 10.90 7.55 9.47
CA PHE A 54 10.58 7.37 10.89
C PHE A 54 9.09 7.67 11.18
N ASN A 55 8.59 8.82 10.71
CA ASN A 55 7.19 9.20 10.91
C ASN A 55 6.21 8.25 10.22
N ALA A 56 6.55 7.74 9.03
CA ALA A 56 5.73 6.79 8.29
C ALA A 56 5.63 5.45 9.03
N LEU A 57 6.74 4.95 9.57
CA LEU A 57 6.74 3.75 10.42
C LEU A 57 5.90 3.94 11.69
N GLU A 58 6.03 5.09 12.37
CA GLU A 58 5.20 5.39 13.54
C GLU A 58 3.71 5.53 13.18
N THR A 59 3.40 6.04 11.97
CA THR A 59 2.02 6.08 11.48
C THR A 59 1.50 4.67 11.23
N ALA A 60 2.27 3.81 10.59
CA ALA A 60 1.89 2.42 10.34
C ALA A 60 1.63 1.65 11.65
N ARG A 61 2.42 1.88 12.70
CA ARG A 61 2.22 1.28 14.03
C ARG A 61 0.86 1.60 14.66
N LYS A 62 0.27 2.76 14.40
CA LYS A 62 -1.06 3.11 14.91
C LYS A 62 -2.17 2.17 14.41
N TYR A 63 -1.88 1.45 13.33
CA TYR A 63 -2.80 0.49 12.75
C TYR A 63 -2.62 -0.94 13.28
N GLU A 64 -1.56 -1.25 14.08
CA GLU A 64 -1.25 -2.62 14.53
C GLU A 64 -2.43 -3.34 15.17
N ASN A 65 -3.23 -2.63 15.98
CA ASN A 65 -4.37 -3.20 16.69
C ASN A 65 -5.68 -3.15 15.91
N LYS A 66 -5.69 -2.59 14.69
CA LYS A 66 -6.87 -2.62 13.84
C LYS A 66 -7.02 -4.00 13.21
N LYS A 67 -8.26 -4.54 13.22
CA LYS A 67 -8.55 -5.89 12.73
C LYS A 67 -9.70 -5.89 11.76
N TYR A 68 -9.66 -6.81 10.82
CA TYR A 68 -10.77 -7.17 9.95
C TYR A 68 -10.78 -8.69 9.80
N GLU A 69 -11.69 -9.38 10.51
CA GLU A 69 -11.72 -10.84 10.63
C GLU A 69 -10.35 -11.43 11.03
N SER A 70 -9.71 -12.20 10.14
CA SER A 70 -8.38 -12.81 10.35
C SER A 70 -7.22 -11.89 10.00
N LEU A 71 -7.47 -10.70 9.43
CA LEU A 71 -6.45 -9.74 9.01
C LEU A 71 -6.17 -8.74 10.13
N GLU A 72 -4.90 -8.43 10.35
CA GLU A 72 -4.47 -7.47 11.37
C GLU A 72 -3.54 -6.41 10.78
N GLY A 73 -3.64 -5.21 11.30
CA GLY A 73 -2.74 -4.10 11.06
C GLY A 73 -2.65 -3.60 9.61
N LEU A 74 -1.83 -2.60 9.43
CA LEU A 74 -1.40 -2.10 8.11
C LEU A 74 -0.08 -2.76 7.74
N ALA A 75 -0.07 -3.61 6.70
CA ALA A 75 1.18 -4.09 6.14
C ALA A 75 1.85 -2.94 5.38
N PHE A 76 2.88 -2.33 5.95
CA PHE A 76 3.62 -1.20 5.39
C PHE A 76 5.08 -1.59 5.17
N ASN A 77 5.64 -1.25 4.01
CA ASN A 77 7.03 -1.53 3.68
C ASN A 77 7.67 -0.36 2.91
N ILE A 78 8.83 0.08 3.36
CA ILE A 78 9.73 0.94 2.58
C ILE A 78 10.59 0.00 1.74
N GLY A 79 10.29 -0.07 0.44
CA GLY A 79 10.91 -1.03 -0.47
C GLY A 79 12.27 -0.59 -1.00
N SER A 80 12.50 0.72 -1.14
CA SER A 80 13.80 1.25 -1.54
C SER A 80 14.02 2.68 -1.04
N VAL A 81 15.29 3.00 -0.79
CA VAL A 81 15.77 4.34 -0.45
C VAL A 81 17.03 4.61 -1.25
N SER A 82 17.12 5.78 -1.88
CA SER A 82 18.31 6.22 -2.61
C SER A 82 18.54 7.71 -2.40
N GLY A 83 19.78 8.16 -2.54
CA GLY A 83 20.11 9.59 -2.44
C GLY A 83 21.54 9.85 -2.02
N GLY A 84 21.95 11.12 -2.17
CA GLY A 84 23.31 11.58 -1.85
C GLY A 84 24.38 11.10 -2.83
N ILE A 85 25.60 11.54 -2.61
CA ILE A 85 26.75 11.20 -3.45
C ILE A 85 27.94 10.76 -2.60
N LYS A 86 28.31 11.55 -1.60
CA LYS A 86 29.47 11.34 -0.71
C LYS A 86 29.18 11.87 0.70
N PRO A 87 29.87 11.37 1.74
CA PRO A 87 29.61 11.79 3.13
C PRO A 87 29.91 13.28 3.39
N ASN A 88 30.80 13.90 2.62
CA ASN A 88 31.18 15.30 2.79
C ASN A 88 30.33 16.28 1.94
N ILE A 89 29.28 15.80 1.26
CA ILE A 89 28.37 16.62 0.46
C ILE A 89 26.95 16.52 1.04
N ILE A 90 26.33 17.70 1.27
CA ILE A 90 24.93 17.77 1.66
C ILE A 90 24.07 17.27 0.49
N ALA A 91 23.24 16.28 0.72
CA ALA A 91 22.43 15.64 -0.31
C ALA A 91 21.37 16.60 -0.87
N GLN A 92 21.41 16.83 -2.20
CA GLN A 92 20.43 17.65 -2.90
C GLN A 92 19.13 16.93 -3.16
N SER A 93 19.16 15.60 -3.30
CA SER A 93 17.98 14.77 -3.53
C SER A 93 18.06 13.45 -2.80
N ALA A 94 16.90 12.93 -2.41
CA ALA A 94 16.72 11.56 -1.95
C ALA A 94 15.34 11.06 -2.41
N GLU A 95 15.22 9.77 -2.65
CA GLU A 95 13.97 9.14 -3.06
C GLU A 95 13.67 7.93 -2.19
N THR A 96 12.40 7.75 -1.89
CA THR A 96 11.87 6.58 -1.19
C THR A 96 10.72 6.01 -1.99
N LYS A 97 10.72 4.69 -2.21
CA LYS A 97 9.58 3.95 -2.74
C LYS A 97 9.03 3.04 -1.66
N PHE A 98 7.72 3.05 -1.51
CA PHE A 98 7.04 2.31 -0.46
C PHE A 98 5.74 1.72 -0.95
N GLY A 99 5.26 0.73 -0.24
CA GLY A 99 3.96 0.12 -0.47
C GLY A 99 3.29 -0.26 0.83
N PHE A 100 1.98 -0.38 0.79
CA PHE A 100 1.21 -0.83 1.94
C PHE A 100 -0.04 -1.59 1.51
N ARG A 101 -0.58 -2.36 2.45
CA ARG A 101 -1.80 -3.13 2.25
C ARG A 101 -2.79 -2.77 3.35
N PRO A 102 -3.76 -1.89 3.06
CA PRO A 102 -4.84 -1.55 3.99
C PRO A 102 -5.70 -2.77 4.31
N LEU A 103 -6.39 -2.71 5.43
CA LEU A 103 -7.48 -3.64 5.72
C LEU A 103 -8.68 -3.33 4.81
N PRO A 104 -9.53 -4.33 4.51
CA PRO A 104 -10.78 -4.10 3.80
C PRO A 104 -11.59 -2.96 4.43
N GLY A 105 -12.07 -2.03 3.60
CA GLY A 105 -12.82 -0.85 4.04
C GLY A 105 -11.99 0.37 4.46
N GLN A 106 -10.67 0.26 4.54
CA GLN A 106 -9.79 1.43 4.72
C GLN A 106 -9.51 2.10 3.38
N ASP A 107 -9.57 3.42 3.34
CA ASP A 107 -9.23 4.21 2.15
C ASP A 107 -7.71 4.41 2.02
N PRO A 108 -7.08 3.93 0.94
CA PRO A 108 -5.65 4.17 0.69
C PRO A 108 -5.27 5.65 0.65
N PHE A 109 -6.15 6.54 0.19
CA PHE A 109 -5.87 7.98 0.10
C PHE A 109 -5.82 8.65 1.47
N GLU A 110 -6.65 8.21 2.42
CA GLU A 110 -6.56 8.66 3.82
C GLU A 110 -5.21 8.24 4.42
N ILE A 111 -4.78 7.00 4.17
CA ILE A 111 -3.48 6.52 4.65
C ILE A 111 -2.33 7.30 4.03
N PHE A 112 -2.34 7.58 2.72
CA PHE A 112 -1.33 8.44 2.09
C PHE A 112 -1.29 9.83 2.74
N THR A 113 -2.45 10.40 3.04
CA THR A 113 -2.55 11.69 3.72
C THR A 113 -1.93 11.64 5.11
N GLU A 114 -2.20 10.61 5.90
CA GLU A 114 -1.61 10.43 7.22
C GLU A 114 -0.09 10.20 7.18
N LEU A 115 0.41 9.40 6.22
CA LEU A 115 1.85 9.15 6.03
C LEU A 115 2.61 10.46 5.73
N ASN A 116 1.98 11.40 5.03
CA ASN A 116 2.56 12.67 4.64
C ASN A 116 2.22 13.84 5.59
N ALA A 117 1.37 13.63 6.60
CA ALA A 117 0.86 14.69 7.46
C ALA A 117 1.93 15.51 8.21
N LYS A 118 3.08 14.88 8.53
CA LYS A 118 4.20 15.54 9.21
C LYS A 118 5.27 16.09 8.26
N SER A 119 5.03 16.03 6.95
CA SER A 119 5.95 16.51 5.93
C SER A 119 5.75 17.99 5.66
N VAL A 120 6.83 18.71 5.41
CA VAL A 120 6.77 20.15 5.13
C VAL A 120 6.52 20.37 3.64
N LYS A 121 5.43 21.06 3.32
CA LYS A 121 5.05 21.38 1.93
C LYS A 121 6.19 22.10 1.20
N GLY A 122 6.46 21.72 -0.04
CA GLY A 122 7.54 22.27 -0.87
C GLY A 122 8.94 21.68 -0.61
N GLN A 123 9.06 20.73 0.34
CA GLN A 123 10.32 20.02 0.59
C GLN A 123 10.35 18.62 -0.02
N PHE A 124 9.27 18.20 -0.66
CA PHE A 124 9.14 16.91 -1.31
C PHE A 124 8.10 16.94 -2.42
N ASP A 125 8.24 16.02 -3.38
CA ASP A 125 7.22 15.65 -4.36
C ASP A 125 6.74 14.25 -4.05
N PHE A 126 5.42 14.09 -3.92
CA PHE A 126 4.77 12.81 -3.72
C PHE A 126 4.11 12.34 -5.01
N THR A 127 4.33 11.09 -5.37
CA THR A 127 3.69 10.45 -6.52
C THR A 127 3.00 9.18 -6.06
N THR A 128 1.70 9.12 -6.29
CA THR A 128 0.92 7.90 -6.13
C THR A 128 1.33 6.90 -7.21
N GLY A 129 1.69 5.69 -6.80
CA GLY A 129 1.94 4.58 -7.70
C GLY A 129 0.66 3.78 -7.98
N PHE A 130 0.81 2.46 -8.07
CA PHE A 130 -0.33 1.58 -8.28
C PHE A 130 -1.21 1.51 -7.03
N ILE A 131 -2.52 1.69 -7.21
CA ILE A 131 -3.54 1.42 -6.21
C ILE A 131 -4.48 0.38 -6.82
N ALA A 132 -4.53 -0.78 -6.22
CA ALA A 132 -5.45 -1.84 -6.63
C ALA A 132 -6.86 -1.58 -6.08
N PRO A 133 -7.91 -1.90 -6.85
CA PRO A 133 -9.25 -1.88 -6.33
C PRO A 133 -9.45 -2.94 -5.24
N SER A 134 -10.46 -2.75 -4.40
CA SER A 134 -10.86 -3.75 -3.42
C SER A 134 -11.67 -4.88 -4.06
N LEU A 135 -11.54 -6.07 -3.51
CA LEU A 135 -12.49 -7.16 -3.76
C LEU A 135 -13.20 -7.49 -2.43
N PRO A 136 -14.52 -7.50 -2.35
CA PRO A 136 -15.44 -7.10 -3.41
C PRO A 136 -15.42 -5.59 -3.64
N ALA A 137 -15.67 -5.16 -4.87
CA ALA A 137 -16.04 -3.77 -5.12
C ALA A 137 -17.25 -3.40 -4.27
N LYS A 138 -17.39 -2.13 -3.91
CA LYS A 138 -18.41 -1.63 -2.97
C LYS A 138 -19.75 -2.35 -3.15
N ASN A 139 -20.24 -3.01 -2.07
CA ASN A 139 -21.52 -3.70 -1.97
C ASN A 139 -21.73 -5.01 -2.75
N ASN A 140 -20.71 -5.62 -3.35
CA ASN A 140 -20.85 -6.85 -4.14
C ASN A 140 -20.55 -8.17 -3.38
N SER A 141 -20.27 -8.11 -2.08
CA SER A 141 -19.89 -9.28 -1.29
C SER A 141 -20.94 -10.43 -1.38
N HIS A 142 -22.24 -10.09 -1.39
CA HIS A 142 -23.32 -11.07 -1.50
C HIS A 142 -23.33 -11.80 -2.86
N ARG A 143 -22.96 -11.10 -3.96
CA ARG A 143 -22.91 -11.68 -5.31
C ARG A 143 -21.77 -12.69 -5.42
N LEU A 144 -20.59 -12.36 -4.86
CA LEU A 144 -19.44 -13.27 -4.87
C LEU A 144 -19.70 -14.53 -4.03
N LYS A 145 -20.34 -14.36 -2.87
CA LYS A 145 -20.79 -15.50 -2.04
C LYS A 145 -21.84 -16.36 -2.77
N ALA A 146 -22.77 -15.72 -3.49
CA ALA A 146 -23.75 -16.44 -4.30
C ALA A 146 -23.10 -17.19 -5.47
N LEU A 147 -22.09 -16.62 -6.12
CA LEU A 147 -21.31 -17.29 -7.17
C LEU A 147 -20.59 -18.52 -6.62
N ALA A 148 -19.87 -18.38 -5.49
CA ALA A 148 -19.21 -19.51 -4.84
C ALA A 148 -20.22 -20.62 -4.46
N GLY A 149 -21.39 -20.25 -3.93
CA GLY A 149 -22.46 -21.20 -3.60
C GLY A 149 -23.02 -21.93 -4.81
N LYS A 150 -23.24 -21.25 -5.95
CA LYS A 150 -23.66 -21.89 -7.22
C LYS A 150 -22.64 -22.92 -7.71
N LEU A 151 -21.34 -22.62 -7.50
CA LEU A 151 -20.24 -23.49 -7.88
C LEU A 151 -19.92 -24.55 -6.81
N LYS A 152 -20.66 -24.56 -5.69
CA LYS A 152 -20.45 -25.48 -4.55
C LYS A 152 -19.03 -25.38 -3.97
N LEU A 153 -18.44 -24.18 -3.97
CA LEU A 153 -17.11 -23.91 -3.43
C LEU A 153 -17.22 -23.46 -1.98
N GLU A 154 -16.32 -23.97 -1.13
CA GLU A 154 -16.15 -23.51 0.24
C GLU A 154 -15.45 -22.14 0.26
N LEU A 155 -15.91 -21.22 1.12
CA LEU A 155 -15.34 -19.89 1.24
C LEU A 155 -14.10 -19.89 2.14
N SER A 156 -13.06 -19.19 1.71
CA SER A 156 -11.89 -18.90 2.54
C SER A 156 -12.17 -17.76 3.53
N LYS A 157 -11.29 -17.65 4.52
CA LYS A 157 -11.11 -16.37 5.27
C LYS A 157 -10.46 -15.31 4.37
N PRO A 158 -10.54 -13.99 4.73
CA PRO A 158 -9.79 -12.95 4.04
C PRO A 158 -8.31 -13.28 3.95
N VAL A 159 -7.69 -12.95 2.81
CA VAL A 159 -6.29 -13.28 2.50
C VAL A 159 -5.40 -12.05 2.37
N ASN A 160 -4.10 -12.22 2.60
CA ASN A 160 -3.13 -11.14 2.62
C ASN A 160 -2.57 -10.74 1.25
N PHE A 161 -2.90 -11.46 0.19
CA PHE A 161 -2.46 -11.13 -1.18
C PHE A 161 -3.54 -10.38 -1.95
N TRP A 162 -3.15 -9.74 -3.04
CA TRP A 162 -4.04 -9.12 -4.01
C TRP A 162 -4.10 -9.97 -5.28
N THR A 163 -5.17 -9.83 -6.05
CA THR A 163 -5.42 -10.62 -7.27
C THR A 163 -6.20 -9.79 -8.29
N GLU A 164 -6.01 -10.10 -9.57
CA GLU A 164 -6.71 -9.47 -10.69
C GLU A 164 -8.23 -9.66 -10.65
N ALA A 165 -8.75 -10.59 -9.86
CA ALA A 165 -10.19 -10.72 -9.63
C ALA A 165 -10.83 -9.38 -9.19
N ALA A 166 -10.06 -8.53 -8.49
CA ALA A 166 -10.52 -7.20 -8.10
C ALA A 166 -10.76 -6.28 -9.31
N LEU A 167 -9.93 -6.35 -10.36
CA LEU A 167 -10.09 -5.57 -11.60
C LEU A 167 -11.35 -6.00 -12.37
N PHE A 168 -11.58 -7.31 -12.47
CA PHE A 168 -12.79 -7.83 -13.09
C PHE A 168 -14.05 -7.42 -12.32
N ASN A 169 -13.97 -7.42 -10.99
CA ASN A 169 -15.08 -7.04 -10.15
C ASN A 169 -15.39 -5.53 -10.24
N GLU A 170 -14.34 -4.68 -10.34
CA GLU A 170 -14.48 -3.25 -10.59
C GLU A 170 -15.12 -2.97 -11.97
N ALA A 171 -14.78 -3.80 -12.98
CA ALA A 171 -15.39 -3.75 -14.31
C ALA A 171 -16.84 -4.30 -14.35
N GLY A 172 -17.41 -4.70 -13.20
CA GLY A 172 -18.80 -5.15 -13.07
C GLY A 172 -19.03 -6.66 -13.19
N TYR A 173 -17.98 -7.45 -13.34
CA TYR A 173 -18.09 -8.91 -13.36
C TYR A 173 -18.07 -9.51 -11.93
N ASP A 174 -18.79 -10.62 -11.74
CA ASP A 174 -18.64 -11.41 -10.52
C ASP A 174 -17.40 -12.28 -10.65
N ALA A 175 -16.32 -11.88 -9.96
CA ALA A 175 -15.04 -12.59 -10.00
C ALA A 175 -14.65 -13.09 -8.62
N ILE A 176 -14.23 -14.34 -8.54
CA ILE A 176 -13.67 -14.99 -7.35
C ILE A 176 -12.30 -15.58 -7.65
N VAL A 177 -11.51 -15.82 -6.62
CA VAL A 177 -10.22 -16.49 -6.74
C VAL A 177 -10.36 -17.91 -6.24
N PHE A 178 -9.84 -18.88 -6.99
CA PHE A 178 -9.93 -20.29 -6.62
C PHE A 178 -8.85 -21.10 -7.35
N GLY A 179 -8.19 -22.01 -6.65
CA GLY A 179 -7.26 -22.97 -7.21
C GLY A 179 -6.61 -23.88 -6.16
N PRO A 180 -5.82 -24.87 -6.59
CA PRO A 180 -5.16 -25.83 -5.74
C PRO A 180 -4.11 -25.20 -4.82
#